data_2adcdc5e5c8e4ed9d27fe8c1faa75e60
#
_entry.id   2adcdc5e5c8e4ed9d27fe8c1faa75e60
#
_cell.length_a   1.000
_cell.length_b   1.000
_cell.length_c   1.000
_cell.angle_alpha   90.00
_cell.angle_beta   90.00
_cell.angle_gamma   90.00
#
_symmetry.space_group_name_H-M   'P 1'
#
loop_
_entity.id
_entity.type
_entity.pdbx_description
1 polymer ?
#
loop_
_entity_poly.entity_id
_entity_poly.type
_entity_poly.pdbx_seq_one_letter_code
_entity_poly.pdbx_strand_id
1 'polypeptide(L)'
;MAEGCRALLASVPCVRIEDKGAAIAIHMRSCDHESEERATRIFEGFSREVTDDGNLTILRGSRVVELKPAAADKGSGALWLLERFGPAWYPVYVGDDTTDEDGFRVLRDRGATIRVGPTDRRTLARWRLADPAAVLELLARIVSGS
;
A
#
# COMPACT_ATOMS: atom_id res chain seq x y z
N MET A 1 17.15 11.11 -2.94
CA MET A 1 16.25 10.87 -1.79
C MET A 1 16.80 9.75 -0.89
N ALA A 2 17.00 8.53 -1.36
CA ALA A 2 17.46 7.39 -0.55
C ALA A 2 18.83 7.60 0.14
N GLU A 3 19.79 8.22 -0.50
CA GLU A 3 21.12 8.53 0.09
C GLU A 3 21.03 9.49 1.27
N GLY A 4 20.24 10.56 1.16
CA GLY A 4 20.02 11.49 2.27
C GLY A 4 19.37 10.80 3.47
N CYS A 5 18.35 9.96 3.21
CA CYS A 5 17.71 9.16 4.24
C CYS A 5 18.69 8.20 4.94
N ARG A 6 19.56 7.51 4.18
CA ARG A 6 20.61 6.63 4.75
C ARG A 6 21.60 7.39 5.62
N ALA A 7 22.05 8.57 5.19
CA ALA A 7 22.98 9.39 5.95
C ALA A 7 22.39 9.83 7.31
N LEU A 8 21.13 10.27 7.32
CA LEU A 8 20.46 10.72 8.54
C LEU A 8 20.19 9.58 9.52
N LEU A 9 19.85 8.39 9.01
CA LEU A 9 19.55 7.20 9.83
C LEU A 9 20.78 6.35 10.16
N ALA A 10 21.98 6.74 9.75
CA ALA A 10 23.22 6.03 10.09
C ALA A 10 23.45 5.87 11.60
N SER A 11 22.91 6.79 12.42
CA SER A 11 22.96 6.74 13.89
C SER A 11 21.98 5.76 14.52
N VAL A 12 21.13 5.07 13.73
CA VAL A 12 20.13 4.08 14.19
C VAL A 12 20.28 2.79 13.38
N PRO A 13 21.30 1.96 13.69
CA PRO A 13 21.73 0.85 12.84
C PRO A 13 20.70 -0.31 12.74
N CYS A 14 19.70 -0.36 13.62
CA CYS A 14 18.65 -1.36 13.58
C CYS A 14 17.60 -1.09 12.47
N VAL A 15 17.62 0.09 11.83
CA VAL A 15 16.71 0.46 10.77
C VAL A 15 17.14 -0.14 9.44
N ARG A 16 16.23 -0.83 8.76
CA ARG A 16 16.41 -1.24 7.37
C ARG A 16 15.70 -0.28 6.44
N ILE A 17 16.43 0.32 5.53
CA ILE A 17 15.89 1.25 4.53
C ILE A 17 15.63 0.48 3.23
N GLU A 18 14.42 0.62 2.70
CA GLU A 18 14.00 0.08 1.42
C GLU A 18 13.75 1.22 0.44
N ASP A 19 14.51 1.21 -0.64
CA ASP A 19 14.33 2.13 -1.77
C ASP A 19 13.43 1.47 -2.81
N LYS A 20 12.24 2.03 -3.02
CA LYS A 20 11.23 1.57 -4.00
C LYS A 20 11.21 2.46 -5.26
N GLY A 21 12.27 3.24 -5.50
CA GLY A 21 12.34 4.21 -6.57
C GLY A 21 11.57 5.49 -6.26
N ALA A 22 10.27 5.50 -6.50
CA ALA A 22 9.42 6.66 -6.21
C ALA A 22 9.04 6.80 -4.72
N ALA A 23 9.27 5.79 -3.90
CA ALA A 23 8.98 5.77 -2.47
C ALA A 23 10.19 5.26 -1.66
N ILE A 24 10.25 5.63 -0.38
CA ILE A 24 11.25 5.11 0.57
C ILE A 24 10.52 4.61 1.80
N ALA A 25 10.83 3.39 2.24
CA ALA A 25 10.32 2.85 3.50
C ALA A 25 11.46 2.61 4.50
N ILE A 26 11.21 2.89 5.76
CA ILE A 26 12.05 2.48 6.88
C ILE A 26 11.36 1.40 7.69
N HIS A 27 12.05 0.29 7.88
CA HIS A 27 11.56 -0.85 8.66
C HIS A 27 12.28 -0.91 9.99
N MET A 28 11.53 -0.98 11.09
CA MET A 28 12.04 -0.86 12.46
C MET A 28 11.77 -2.12 13.31
N ARG A 29 11.47 -3.27 12.66
CA ARG A 29 11.16 -4.52 13.39
C ARG A 29 12.27 -5.00 14.32
N SER A 30 13.53 -4.69 14.00
CA SER A 30 14.71 -5.06 14.78
C SER A 30 15.11 -4.01 15.81
N CYS A 31 14.39 -2.88 15.89
CA CYS A 31 14.67 -1.79 16.81
C CYS A 31 13.98 -2.02 18.17
N ASP A 32 14.57 -1.54 19.25
CA ASP A 32 13.86 -1.31 20.51
C ASP A 32 12.95 -0.07 20.38
N HIS A 33 12.17 0.20 21.40
CA HIS A 33 11.17 1.27 21.38
C HIS A 33 11.81 2.66 21.25
N GLU A 34 12.92 2.91 21.95
CA GLU A 34 13.63 4.20 21.90
C GLU A 34 14.23 4.47 20.51
N SER A 35 14.86 3.45 19.93
CA SER A 35 15.42 3.50 18.57
C SER A 35 14.33 3.67 17.51
N GLU A 36 13.18 3.02 17.67
CA GLU A 36 12.02 3.16 16.78
C GLU A 36 11.47 4.59 16.80
N GLU A 37 11.28 5.18 17.98
CA GLU A 37 10.84 6.57 18.11
C GLU A 37 11.86 7.56 17.52
N ARG A 38 13.14 7.33 17.79
CA ARG A 38 14.23 8.16 17.24
C ARG A 38 14.26 8.10 15.72
N ALA A 39 14.19 6.90 15.15
CA ALA A 39 14.16 6.70 13.69
C ALA A 39 12.94 7.39 13.07
N THR A 40 11.78 7.25 13.68
CA THR A 40 10.55 7.88 13.23
C THR A 40 10.68 9.40 13.20
N ARG A 41 11.19 10.02 14.27
CA ARG A 41 11.40 11.48 14.32
C ARG A 41 12.36 11.97 13.25
N ILE A 42 13.49 11.25 13.04
CA ILE A 42 14.47 11.59 12.01
C ILE A 42 13.83 11.51 10.62
N PHE A 43 13.11 10.43 10.34
CA PHE A 43 12.48 10.21 9.04
C PHE A 43 11.35 11.21 8.75
N GLU A 44 10.58 11.59 9.76
CA GLU A 44 9.54 12.62 9.62
C GLU A 44 10.14 14.02 9.41
N GLY A 45 11.28 14.31 10.03
CA GLY A 45 12.05 15.53 9.78
C GLY A 45 12.52 15.61 8.32
N PHE A 46 13.17 14.54 7.87
CA PHE A 46 13.59 14.38 6.47
C PHE A 46 12.42 14.50 5.50
N SER A 47 11.29 13.83 5.81
CA SER A 47 10.11 13.89 4.96
C SER A 47 9.57 15.31 4.78
N ARG A 48 9.56 16.12 5.84
CA ARG A 48 9.14 17.53 5.78
C ARG A 48 10.05 18.39 4.91
N GLU A 49 11.36 18.13 4.93
CA GLU A 49 12.31 18.86 4.10
C GLU A 49 12.18 18.55 2.61
N VAL A 50 11.79 17.31 2.26
CA VAL A 50 11.68 16.88 0.86
C VAL A 50 10.25 17.01 0.29
N THR A 51 9.28 17.44 1.10
CA THR A 51 7.84 17.51 0.72
C THR A 51 7.37 18.95 0.57
N ASP A 52 8.20 19.85 0.07
CA ASP A 52 7.91 21.29 0.01
C ASP A 52 6.70 21.66 -0.86
N ASP A 53 6.26 20.76 -1.76
CA ASP A 53 5.20 20.96 -2.74
C ASP A 53 3.94 20.09 -2.53
N GLY A 54 3.87 19.32 -1.44
CA GLY A 54 2.74 18.46 -1.12
C GLY A 54 2.59 17.20 -2.00
N ASN A 55 3.56 16.92 -2.86
CA ASN A 55 3.52 15.76 -3.77
C ASN A 55 3.82 14.42 -3.10
N LEU A 56 4.33 14.43 -1.86
CA LEU A 56 4.63 13.23 -1.08
C LEU A 56 3.76 13.14 0.16
N THR A 57 3.51 11.94 0.63
CA THR A 57 2.76 11.66 1.86
C THR A 57 3.43 10.56 2.68
N ILE A 58 3.21 10.60 3.99
CA ILE A 58 3.71 9.59 4.93
C ILE A 58 2.62 8.55 5.19
N LEU A 59 2.93 7.28 4.94
CA LEU A 59 2.13 6.14 5.35
C LEU A 59 2.79 5.46 6.55
N ARG A 60 2.02 5.27 7.64
CA ARG A 60 2.48 4.57 8.84
C ARG A 60 1.83 3.20 8.92
N GLY A 61 2.66 2.16 9.08
CA GLY A 61 2.25 0.79 9.33
C GLY A 61 2.83 0.27 10.65
N SER A 62 2.68 -1.02 10.90
CA SER A 62 3.25 -1.66 12.07
C SER A 62 4.78 -1.76 11.94
N ARG A 63 5.50 -0.91 12.69
CA ARG A 63 6.97 -0.82 12.71
C ARG A 63 7.59 -0.54 11.33
N VAL A 64 6.86 0.21 10.50
CA VAL A 64 7.30 0.71 9.20
C VAL A 64 6.71 2.11 8.97
N VAL A 65 7.53 2.99 8.41
CA VAL A 65 7.07 4.29 7.91
C VAL A 65 7.55 4.44 6.48
N GLU A 66 6.67 4.87 5.60
CA GLU A 66 6.94 5.02 4.18
C GLU A 66 6.62 6.45 3.73
N LEU A 67 7.54 7.06 3.00
CA LEU A 67 7.34 8.28 2.25
C LEU A 67 7.09 7.92 0.79
N LYS A 68 5.94 8.29 0.24
CA LYS A 68 5.52 7.93 -1.11
C LYS A 68 4.82 9.09 -1.81
N PRO A 69 4.71 9.10 -3.15
CA PRO A 69 3.88 10.08 -3.84
C PRO A 69 2.44 10.07 -3.32
N ALA A 70 1.89 11.26 -3.07
CA ALA A 70 0.54 11.42 -2.53
C ALA A 70 -0.52 10.84 -3.48
N ALA A 71 -0.29 10.96 -4.80
CA ALA A 71 -1.14 10.39 -5.84
C ALA A 71 -0.96 8.86 -6.02
N ALA A 72 0.07 8.25 -5.41
CA ALA A 72 0.32 6.82 -5.54
C ALA A 72 -0.48 6.04 -4.49
N ASP A 73 -1.76 5.85 -4.75
CA ASP A 73 -2.64 4.95 -4.03
C ASP A 73 -3.08 3.77 -4.92
N LYS A 74 -3.68 2.74 -4.32
CA LYS A 74 -4.12 1.54 -5.04
C LYS A 74 -5.27 1.84 -6.02
N GLY A 75 -6.06 2.88 -5.77
CA GLY A 75 -7.13 3.32 -6.65
C GLY A 75 -6.58 3.95 -7.93
N SER A 76 -5.62 4.87 -7.81
CA SER A 76 -4.94 5.48 -8.96
C SER A 76 -4.25 4.44 -9.83
N GLY A 77 -3.57 3.46 -9.20
CA GLY A 77 -2.95 2.35 -9.90
C GLY A 77 -3.96 1.48 -10.67
N ALA A 78 -5.11 1.19 -10.03
CA ALA A 78 -6.18 0.41 -10.64
C ALA A 78 -6.82 1.14 -11.84
N LEU A 79 -7.04 2.46 -11.73
CA LEU A 79 -7.54 3.29 -12.84
C LEU A 79 -6.56 3.32 -14.00
N TRP A 80 -5.26 3.52 -13.73
CA TRP A 80 -4.23 3.51 -14.75
C TRP A 80 -4.17 2.18 -15.52
N LEU A 81 -4.29 1.05 -14.81
CA LEU A 81 -4.36 -0.27 -15.44
C LEU A 81 -5.61 -0.40 -16.32
N LEU A 82 -6.77 0.03 -15.82
CA LEU A 82 -8.03 -0.04 -16.56
C LEU A 82 -7.96 0.77 -17.87
N GLU A 83 -7.39 1.97 -17.83
CA GLU A 83 -7.16 2.80 -19.02
C GLU A 83 -6.21 2.12 -20.00
N ARG A 84 -5.15 1.48 -19.50
CA ARG A 84 -4.14 0.79 -20.32
C ARG A 84 -4.70 -0.43 -21.03
N PHE A 85 -5.55 -1.23 -20.36
CA PHE A 85 -6.17 -2.41 -20.94
C PHE A 85 -7.40 -2.10 -21.80
N GLY A 86 -8.07 -0.99 -21.54
CA GLY A 86 -9.23 -0.53 -22.28
C GLY A 86 -10.55 -1.23 -21.92
N PRO A 87 -11.67 -0.84 -22.56
CA PRO A 87 -13.03 -1.19 -22.13
C PRO A 87 -13.42 -2.66 -22.40
N ALA A 88 -12.64 -3.42 -23.14
CA ALA A 88 -12.89 -4.83 -23.38
C ALA A 88 -12.59 -5.73 -22.17
N TRP A 89 -11.91 -5.20 -21.16
CA TRP A 89 -11.52 -5.93 -19.96
C TRP A 89 -12.41 -5.63 -18.78
N TYR A 90 -12.85 -6.69 -18.09
CA TYR A 90 -13.61 -6.58 -16.86
C TYR A 90 -12.66 -6.73 -15.66
N PRO A 91 -12.42 -5.68 -14.87
CA PRO A 91 -11.49 -5.74 -13.76
C PRO A 91 -12.07 -6.54 -12.59
N VAL A 92 -11.24 -7.38 -11.99
CA VAL A 92 -11.50 -8.05 -10.72
C VAL A 92 -10.44 -7.61 -9.72
N TYR A 93 -10.84 -6.85 -8.71
CA TYR A 93 -9.93 -6.33 -7.67
C TYR A 93 -10.17 -7.08 -6.36
N VAL A 94 -9.13 -7.71 -5.85
CA VAL A 94 -9.15 -8.49 -4.60
C VAL A 94 -8.18 -7.87 -3.61
N GLY A 95 -8.59 -7.64 -2.37
CA GLY A 95 -7.76 -7.04 -1.33
C GLY A 95 -8.22 -7.36 0.08
N ASP A 96 -7.31 -7.23 1.04
CA ASP A 96 -7.52 -7.56 2.47
C ASP A 96 -7.17 -6.41 3.42
N ASP A 97 -6.56 -5.34 2.92
CA ASP A 97 -6.07 -4.24 3.73
C ASP A 97 -6.94 -2.96 3.59
N THR A 98 -6.69 -2.00 4.45
CA THR A 98 -7.34 -0.69 4.46
C THR A 98 -7.00 0.12 3.21
N THR A 99 -5.79 -0.04 2.69
CA THR A 99 -5.35 0.62 1.45
C THR A 99 -6.04 0.08 0.19
N ASP A 100 -6.67 -1.11 0.26
CA ASP A 100 -7.44 -1.68 -0.84
C ASP A 100 -8.79 -1.00 -1.01
N GLU A 101 -9.27 -0.27 0.00
CA GLU A 101 -10.51 0.51 -0.08
C GLU A 101 -10.43 1.61 -1.17
N ASP A 102 -9.24 2.11 -1.49
CA ASP A 102 -9.04 3.04 -2.60
C ASP A 102 -9.32 2.34 -3.95
N GLY A 103 -8.83 1.11 -4.12
CA GLY A 103 -9.13 0.29 -5.29
C GLY A 103 -10.61 -0.08 -5.38
N PHE A 104 -11.22 -0.49 -4.25
CA PHE A 104 -12.65 -0.80 -4.21
C PHE A 104 -13.51 0.40 -4.58
N ARG A 105 -13.16 1.60 -4.11
CA ARG A 105 -13.90 2.84 -4.39
C ARG A 105 -13.96 3.14 -5.88
N VAL A 106 -12.81 3.12 -6.56
CA VAL A 106 -12.72 3.52 -7.97
C VAL A 106 -13.26 2.46 -8.94
N LEU A 107 -13.25 1.18 -8.56
CA LEU A 107 -13.69 0.06 -9.39
C LEU A 107 -15.10 -0.44 -9.07
N ARG A 108 -15.76 0.08 -8.01
CA ARG A 108 -17.06 -0.43 -7.52
C ARG A 108 -18.12 -0.59 -8.60
N ASP A 109 -18.20 0.36 -9.51
CA ASP A 109 -19.21 0.39 -10.57
C ASP A 109 -18.62 0.02 -11.95
N ARG A 110 -17.37 -0.44 -11.97
CA ARG A 110 -16.65 -0.78 -13.20
C ARG A 110 -16.21 -2.23 -13.30
N GLY A 111 -16.34 -2.99 -12.20
CA GLY A 111 -15.86 -4.36 -12.12
C GLY A 111 -16.28 -5.07 -10.85
N ALA A 112 -15.66 -6.20 -10.57
CA ALA A 112 -15.81 -6.94 -9.33
C ALA A 112 -14.80 -6.45 -8.29
N THR A 113 -15.27 -6.05 -7.12
CA THR A 113 -14.43 -5.65 -5.96
C THR A 113 -14.70 -6.61 -4.81
N ILE A 114 -13.65 -7.27 -4.32
CA ILE A 114 -13.74 -8.39 -3.40
C ILE A 114 -12.85 -8.15 -2.18
N ARG A 115 -13.44 -8.02 -1.01
CA ARG A 115 -12.74 -7.98 0.27
C ARG A 115 -12.45 -9.39 0.76
N VAL A 116 -11.21 -9.66 1.16
CA VAL A 116 -10.80 -10.92 1.80
C VAL A 116 -10.69 -10.72 3.32
N GLY A 117 -11.17 -11.69 4.09
CA GLY A 117 -11.06 -11.70 5.54
C GLY A 117 -12.37 -11.47 6.30
N PRO A 118 -12.28 -11.20 7.62
CA PRO A 118 -13.44 -11.17 8.53
C PRO A 118 -14.54 -10.18 8.11
N THR A 119 -15.78 -10.49 8.47
CA THR A 119 -16.96 -9.71 8.08
C THR A 119 -17.23 -8.49 8.95
N ASP A 120 -16.51 -8.32 10.04
CA ASP A 120 -16.68 -7.26 11.05
C ASP A 120 -16.22 -5.86 10.60
N ARG A 121 -15.42 -5.79 9.54
CA ARG A 121 -14.91 -4.52 9.01
C ARG A 121 -15.82 -3.95 7.91
N ARG A 122 -16.10 -2.66 7.98
CA ARG A 122 -16.75 -1.92 6.87
C ARG A 122 -15.84 -1.93 5.65
N THR A 123 -16.44 -2.08 4.47
CA THR A 123 -15.72 -2.06 3.19
C THR A 123 -16.59 -1.48 2.09
N LEU A 124 -15.94 -0.88 1.09
CA LEU A 124 -16.54 -0.44 -0.17
C LEU A 124 -16.62 -1.56 -1.21
N ALA A 125 -15.95 -2.70 -0.96
CA ALA A 125 -16.07 -3.87 -1.83
C ALA A 125 -17.51 -4.37 -1.92
N ARG A 126 -17.91 -4.83 -3.10
CA ARG A 126 -19.26 -5.40 -3.34
C ARG A 126 -19.38 -6.84 -2.88
N TRP A 127 -18.27 -7.55 -2.82
CA TRP A 127 -18.22 -8.99 -2.52
C TRP A 127 -17.21 -9.26 -1.41
N ARG A 128 -17.34 -10.42 -0.77
CA ARG A 128 -16.42 -10.89 0.27
C ARG A 128 -16.04 -12.34 0.04
N LEU A 129 -14.79 -12.67 0.38
CA LEU A 129 -14.27 -14.02 0.54
C LEU A 129 -13.73 -14.16 1.95
N ALA A 130 -13.85 -15.36 2.50
CA ALA A 130 -13.49 -15.62 3.89
C ALA A 130 -11.98 -15.49 4.13
N ASP A 131 -11.19 -16.01 3.21
CA ASP A 131 -9.76 -16.21 3.37
C ASP A 131 -9.04 -16.33 2.00
N PRO A 132 -7.70 -16.39 1.97
CA PRO A 132 -6.93 -16.62 0.75
C PRO A 132 -7.24 -17.94 0.03
N ALA A 133 -7.68 -18.99 0.73
CA ALA A 133 -8.04 -20.25 0.07
C ALA A 133 -9.26 -20.06 -0.84
N ALA A 134 -10.26 -19.31 -0.38
CA ALA A 134 -11.42 -18.95 -1.19
C ALA A 134 -11.05 -18.10 -2.43
N VAL A 135 -9.97 -17.30 -2.36
CA VAL A 135 -9.45 -16.58 -3.54
C VAL A 135 -8.90 -17.57 -4.56
N LEU A 136 -8.14 -18.57 -4.14
CA LEU A 136 -7.60 -19.59 -5.04
C LEU A 136 -8.72 -20.40 -5.73
N GLU A 137 -9.78 -20.74 -4.99
CA GLU A 137 -10.96 -21.42 -5.56
C GLU A 137 -11.65 -20.54 -6.61
N LEU A 138 -11.83 -19.25 -6.34
CA LEU A 138 -12.38 -18.29 -7.30
C LEU A 138 -11.55 -18.24 -8.58
N LEU A 139 -10.22 -18.11 -8.44
CA LEU A 139 -9.31 -18.06 -9.58
C LEU A 139 -9.36 -19.36 -10.41
N ALA A 140 -9.41 -20.52 -9.75
CA ALA A 140 -9.54 -21.81 -10.41
C ALA A 140 -10.83 -21.90 -11.25
N ARG A 141 -11.98 -21.43 -10.71
CA ARG A 141 -13.25 -21.37 -11.44
C ARG A 141 -13.21 -20.42 -12.65
N ILE A 142 -12.60 -19.24 -12.49
CA ILE A 142 -12.45 -18.29 -13.60
C ILE A 142 -11.63 -18.92 -14.74
N VAL A 143 -10.54 -19.61 -14.42
CA VAL A 143 -9.67 -20.24 -15.42
C VAL A 143 -10.35 -21.46 -16.07
N SER A 144 -11.12 -22.24 -15.32
CA SER A 144 -11.83 -23.44 -15.88
C SER A 144 -13.11 -23.09 -16.64
N GLY A 145 -13.58 -21.85 -16.59
CA GLY A 145 -14.81 -21.43 -17.26
C GLY A 145 -16.09 -22.04 -16.68
N SER A 146 -16.03 -22.49 -15.43
CA SER A 146 -17.13 -23.20 -14.72
C SER A 146 -17.69 -22.40 -13.55
#